data_f28e3871f79c413b04f01b67ee1522ea
#
_entry.id   f28e3871f79c413b04f01b67ee1522ea
#
_cell.length_a   1.000
_cell.length_b   1.000
_cell.length_c   1.000
_cell.angle_alpha   90.00
_cell.angle_beta   90.00
_cell.angle_gamma   90.00
#
_symmetry.space_group_name_H-M   'P 1'
#
loop_
_entity.id
_entity.type
_entity.pdbx_description
1 polymer ?
#
loop_
_entity_poly.entity_id
_entity_poly.type
_entity_poly.pdbx_seq_one_letter_code
_entity_poly.pdbx_strand_id
1 'polypeptide(L)'
;MKKLLGLLLAMTMLFTGFALAEDTATGLTQDIVVLFTSDVHCGVNSGFGYAGLAAVRDTLAKSNHVLLVDNGDSIQGEPIGTMTTGESNIQLMNAVGYDIATMGNHEFDYGMDRFLELAEKAEFPYISANFTHNDELVFDPYIFKEFDGVKVAFVGINTPKTITSSTPKYFQDEAGNFVYGFCQDETGEKLYAAVQSAIDAAREEGATYVVGMGHLGIEAECAPWMSTDVIANTTGMDALLDGHSHSLIEQEAVKNKDGEDVLLAACGTKLQGIGYLRIAQDGTLSTGLYQWNNDVALPELLGLENDVAPR
;
A
#
# COMPACT_ATOMS: atom_id res chain seq x y z
N MET A 1 -79.92 -30.05 -20.42
CA MET A 1 -78.83 -30.02 -19.43
C MET A 1 -77.50 -30.22 -20.15
N LYS A 2 -76.87 -29.18 -20.50
CA LYS A 2 -75.54 -29.21 -21.18
C LYS A 2 -74.53 -28.44 -20.29
N LYS A 3 -73.57 -29.18 -19.76
CA LYS A 3 -72.46 -28.59 -18.94
C LYS A 3 -71.45 -27.98 -19.89
N LEU A 4 -71.19 -26.64 -19.72
CA LEU A 4 -70.16 -25.93 -20.38
C LEU A 4 -68.90 -26.05 -19.51
N LEU A 5 -67.85 -26.64 -20.05
CA LEU A 5 -66.53 -26.78 -19.43
C LEU A 5 -65.68 -25.55 -19.90
N GLY A 6 -65.44 -24.64 -19.00
CA GLY A 6 -64.55 -23.49 -19.30
C GLY A 6 -63.08 -23.87 -19.12
N LEU A 7 -62.31 -23.78 -20.20
CA LEU A 7 -60.86 -23.99 -20.20
C LEU A 7 -60.18 -22.68 -19.84
N LEU A 8 -59.62 -22.62 -18.65
CA LEU A 8 -58.80 -21.47 -18.19
C LEU A 8 -57.35 -21.66 -18.70
N LEU A 9 -56.96 -20.89 -19.70
CA LEU A 9 -55.60 -20.87 -20.23
C LEU A 9 -54.74 -19.99 -19.35
N ALA A 10 -53.92 -20.57 -18.48
CA ALA A 10 -52.94 -19.84 -17.71
C ALA A 10 -51.74 -19.51 -18.61
N MET A 11 -51.61 -18.26 -19.00
CA MET A 11 -50.47 -17.71 -19.74
C MET A 11 -49.34 -17.36 -18.76
N THR A 12 -48.41 -18.31 -18.55
CA THR A 12 -47.19 -18.05 -17.83
C THR A 12 -46.26 -17.18 -18.69
N MET A 13 -46.18 -15.89 -18.37
CA MET A 13 -45.13 -15.00 -18.88
C MET A 13 -43.80 -15.42 -18.23
N LEU A 14 -42.94 -16.08 -18.99
CA LEU A 14 -41.50 -16.14 -18.65
C LEU A 14 -40.94 -14.75 -18.78
N PHE A 15 -40.73 -14.06 -17.66
CA PHE A 15 -39.80 -12.95 -17.59
C PHE A 15 -38.37 -13.54 -17.64
N THR A 16 -37.81 -13.59 -18.85
CA THR A 16 -36.36 -13.69 -18.98
C THR A 16 -35.79 -12.37 -18.52
N GLY A 17 -35.37 -12.30 -17.24
CA GLY A 17 -34.56 -11.20 -16.76
C GLY A 17 -33.26 -11.20 -17.54
N PHE A 18 -33.11 -10.28 -18.50
CA PHE A 18 -31.81 -9.84 -18.91
C PHE A 18 -31.22 -9.13 -17.70
N ALA A 19 -30.30 -9.77 -16.99
CA ALA A 19 -29.36 -9.08 -16.16
C ALA A 19 -28.55 -8.21 -17.13
N LEU A 20 -28.87 -6.91 -17.16
CA LEU A 20 -27.94 -5.92 -17.69
C LEU A 20 -26.73 -6.05 -16.78
N ALA A 21 -25.57 -6.44 -17.32
CA ALA A 21 -24.32 -6.22 -16.65
C ALA A 21 -24.31 -4.72 -16.32
N GLU A 22 -24.29 -4.39 -15.03
CA GLU A 22 -24.03 -3.02 -14.60
C GLU A 22 -22.71 -2.62 -15.26
N ASP A 23 -22.76 -1.49 -15.98
CA ASP A 23 -21.60 -0.89 -16.58
C ASP A 23 -20.71 -0.45 -15.39
N THR A 24 -19.70 -1.24 -15.08
CA THR A 24 -18.80 -1.02 -13.93
C THR A 24 -17.76 0.06 -14.22
N ALA A 25 -18.04 0.95 -15.19
CA ALA A 25 -17.19 2.06 -15.49
C ALA A 25 -17.05 2.96 -14.26
N THR A 26 -15.84 3.09 -13.74
CA THR A 26 -15.52 3.89 -12.55
C THR A 26 -15.76 5.39 -12.74
N GLY A 27 -15.88 5.85 -13.98
CA GLY A 27 -15.87 7.27 -14.36
C GLY A 27 -14.46 7.83 -14.54
N LEU A 28 -13.42 7.04 -14.31
CA LEU A 28 -12.04 7.44 -14.54
C LEU A 28 -11.79 7.76 -16.01
N THR A 29 -11.12 8.89 -16.28
CA THR A 29 -10.67 9.28 -17.62
C THR A 29 -9.33 8.66 -18.00
N GLN A 30 -8.57 8.25 -17.00
CA GLN A 30 -7.28 7.56 -17.09
C GLN A 30 -7.20 6.51 -15.98
N ASP A 31 -6.33 5.51 -16.14
CA ASP A 31 -6.05 4.58 -15.06
C ASP A 31 -5.37 5.30 -13.88
N ILE A 32 -5.60 4.81 -12.66
CA ILE A 32 -4.80 5.21 -11.50
C ILE A 32 -3.68 4.18 -11.36
N VAL A 33 -2.44 4.66 -11.28
CA VAL A 33 -1.25 3.84 -11.03
C VAL A 33 -0.60 4.31 -9.74
N VAL A 34 -0.63 3.46 -8.73
CA VAL A 34 0.09 3.67 -7.47
C VAL A 34 1.43 2.96 -7.57
N LEU A 35 2.51 3.71 -7.79
CA LEU A 35 3.87 3.20 -7.68
C LEU A 35 4.23 3.08 -6.20
N PHE A 36 4.86 1.99 -5.81
CA PHE A 36 5.32 1.84 -4.44
C PHE A 36 6.75 1.34 -4.34
N THR A 37 7.43 1.82 -3.32
CA THR A 37 8.75 1.37 -2.88
C THR A 37 8.67 0.86 -1.44
N SER A 38 9.62 0.04 -1.07
CA SER A 38 9.83 -0.43 0.30
C SER A 38 11.30 -0.78 0.48
N ASP A 39 11.78 -0.75 1.72
CA ASP A 39 13.11 -1.27 2.06
C ASP A 39 14.23 -0.66 1.19
N VAL A 40 14.11 0.63 0.88
CA VAL A 40 15.09 1.34 0.04
C VAL A 40 16.45 1.41 0.73
N HIS A 41 16.49 1.45 2.08
CA HIS A 41 17.70 1.41 2.90
C HIS A 41 18.80 2.36 2.39
N CYS A 42 18.39 3.59 2.04
CA CYS A 42 19.29 4.59 1.45
C CYS A 42 20.04 4.12 0.19
N GLY A 43 19.51 3.13 -0.54
CA GLY A 43 20.07 2.59 -1.78
C GLY A 43 19.92 3.54 -2.97
N VAL A 44 20.41 4.78 -2.82
CA VAL A 44 20.21 5.93 -3.72
C VAL A 44 20.55 5.63 -5.18
N ASN A 45 21.60 4.83 -5.39
CA ASN A 45 22.10 4.46 -6.72
C ASN A 45 21.97 2.94 -7.00
N SER A 46 21.22 2.22 -6.19
CA SER A 46 20.99 0.80 -6.38
C SER A 46 19.77 0.57 -7.27
N GLY A 47 19.76 -0.50 -8.08
CA GLY A 47 18.65 -0.77 -8.97
C GLY A 47 18.31 0.43 -9.89
N PHE A 48 17.05 0.86 -9.87
CA PHE A 48 16.61 2.07 -10.59
C PHE A 48 17.25 3.35 -10.03
N GLY A 49 17.58 3.37 -8.75
CA GLY A 49 17.90 4.59 -8.03
C GLY A 49 16.74 5.59 -8.02
N TYR A 50 16.87 6.66 -7.24
CA TYR A 50 15.81 7.69 -7.20
C TYR A 50 15.62 8.41 -8.54
N ALA A 51 16.69 8.56 -9.35
CA ALA A 51 16.58 9.15 -10.69
C ALA A 51 15.78 8.27 -11.66
N GLY A 52 15.99 6.95 -11.62
CA GLY A 52 15.21 6.00 -12.41
C GLY A 52 13.76 5.93 -11.95
N LEU A 53 13.51 5.93 -10.64
CA LEU A 53 12.16 5.98 -10.06
C LEU A 53 11.40 7.24 -10.53
N ALA A 54 12.03 8.42 -10.49
CA ALA A 54 11.44 9.65 -11.01
C ALA A 54 11.12 9.54 -12.51
N ALA A 55 12.02 8.94 -13.30
CA ALA A 55 11.79 8.75 -14.73
C ALA A 55 10.64 7.77 -15.03
N VAL A 56 10.48 6.71 -14.24
CA VAL A 56 9.32 5.79 -14.32
C VAL A 56 8.03 6.55 -14.04
N ARG A 57 7.97 7.27 -12.89
CA ARG A 57 6.82 8.08 -12.50
C ARG A 57 6.43 9.08 -13.60
N ASP A 58 7.39 9.88 -14.06
CA ASP A 58 7.15 10.93 -15.06
C ASP A 58 6.72 10.35 -16.42
N THR A 59 7.16 9.15 -16.72
CA THR A 59 6.76 8.46 -17.96
C THR A 59 5.32 7.98 -17.89
N LEU A 60 4.94 7.35 -16.77
CA LEU A 60 3.58 6.86 -16.57
C LEU A 60 2.56 8.01 -16.40
N ALA A 61 2.96 9.11 -15.78
CA ALA A 61 2.12 10.29 -15.58
C ALA A 61 1.68 10.99 -16.89
N LYS A 62 2.25 10.64 -18.05
CA LYS A 62 1.81 11.17 -19.34
C LYS A 62 0.43 10.66 -19.77
N SER A 63 0.01 9.50 -19.26
CA SER A 63 -1.22 8.82 -19.66
C SER A 63 -2.01 8.20 -18.51
N ASN A 64 -1.58 8.42 -17.26
CA ASN A 64 -2.23 7.88 -16.08
C ASN A 64 -2.26 8.92 -14.96
N HIS A 65 -3.19 8.78 -14.02
CA HIS A 65 -3.07 9.38 -12.70
C HIS A 65 -2.03 8.58 -11.92
N VAL A 66 -0.94 9.20 -11.51
CA VAL A 66 0.16 8.50 -10.82
C VAL A 66 0.33 9.02 -9.40
N LEU A 67 0.44 8.10 -8.45
CA LEU A 67 0.89 8.32 -7.08
C LEU A 67 2.19 7.56 -6.86
N LEU A 68 3.04 8.07 -5.97
CA LEU A 68 4.25 7.41 -5.51
C LEU A 68 4.22 7.30 -3.99
N VAL A 69 4.24 6.07 -3.47
CA VAL A 69 4.15 5.81 -2.04
C VAL A 69 5.34 4.98 -1.54
N ASP A 70 5.64 5.08 -0.24
CA ASP A 70 6.72 4.31 0.40
C ASP A 70 6.19 3.50 1.57
N ASN A 71 6.59 2.23 1.62
CA ASN A 71 6.17 1.30 2.65
C ASN A 71 7.22 1.10 3.77
N GLY A 72 8.12 2.07 3.95
CA GLY A 72 9.04 2.12 5.07
C GLY A 72 10.42 1.51 4.81
N ASP A 73 11.27 1.58 5.83
CA ASP A 73 12.70 1.21 5.82
C ASP A 73 13.50 1.98 4.76
N SER A 74 13.25 3.28 4.66
CA SER A 74 13.87 4.11 3.64
C SER A 74 15.10 4.89 4.13
N ILE A 75 15.14 5.32 5.42
CA ILE A 75 16.10 6.31 5.91
C ILE A 75 17.40 5.74 6.50
N GLN A 76 17.48 4.43 6.71
CA GLN A 76 18.63 3.74 7.29
C GLN A 76 19.21 2.73 6.29
N GLY A 77 20.52 2.50 6.30
CA GLY A 77 21.20 1.48 5.49
C GLY A 77 22.52 1.95 4.96
N GLU A 78 22.58 2.38 3.70
CA GLU A 78 23.82 2.78 3.04
C GLU A 78 24.51 3.99 3.74
N PRO A 79 25.83 4.23 3.50
CA PRO A 79 26.60 5.26 4.22
C PRO A 79 25.95 6.64 4.25
N ILE A 80 25.23 7.04 3.21
CA ILE A 80 24.56 8.34 3.14
C ILE A 80 23.50 8.50 4.24
N GLY A 81 22.77 7.44 4.57
CA GLY A 81 21.79 7.41 5.65
C GLY A 81 22.49 7.61 7.00
N THR A 82 23.53 6.83 7.26
CA THR A 82 24.28 6.91 8.51
C THR A 82 24.97 8.29 8.71
N MET A 83 25.56 8.84 7.66
CA MET A 83 26.26 10.15 7.72
C MET A 83 25.32 11.32 8.01
N THR A 84 24.06 11.25 7.61
CA THR A 84 23.08 12.31 7.75
C THR A 84 21.93 11.97 8.69
N THR A 85 22.02 10.79 9.34
CA THR A 85 20.94 10.25 10.18
C THR A 85 19.57 10.35 9.49
N GLY A 86 19.53 9.89 8.20
CA GLY A 86 18.33 9.81 7.38
C GLY A 86 17.93 11.06 6.60
N GLU A 87 18.47 12.26 6.93
CA GLU A 87 17.98 13.52 6.34
C GLU A 87 18.15 13.60 4.83
N SER A 88 19.30 13.16 4.30
CA SER A 88 19.53 13.17 2.85
C SER A 88 18.52 12.30 2.11
N ASN A 89 18.05 11.21 2.73
CA ASN A 89 17.06 10.34 2.10
C ASN A 89 15.69 11.03 2.02
N ILE A 90 15.24 11.68 3.10
CA ILE A 90 14.01 12.49 3.08
C ILE A 90 14.08 13.60 2.02
N GLN A 91 15.23 14.30 1.90
CA GLN A 91 15.42 15.31 0.85
C GLN A 91 15.30 14.71 -0.56
N LEU A 92 15.83 13.50 -0.79
CA LEU A 92 15.70 12.80 -2.07
C LEU A 92 14.26 12.35 -2.32
N MET A 93 13.56 11.84 -1.31
CA MET A 93 12.15 11.48 -1.41
C MET A 93 11.28 12.70 -1.74
N ASN A 94 11.52 13.85 -1.10
CA ASN A 94 10.85 15.12 -1.44
C ASN A 94 11.13 15.51 -2.90
N ALA A 95 12.39 15.45 -3.34
CA ALA A 95 12.78 15.82 -4.71
C ALA A 95 12.18 14.88 -5.77
N VAL A 96 12.05 13.60 -5.47
CA VAL A 96 11.38 12.62 -6.36
C VAL A 96 9.87 12.83 -6.35
N GLY A 97 9.30 13.39 -5.28
CA GLY A 97 7.88 13.69 -5.15
C GLY A 97 7.06 12.49 -4.70
N TYR A 98 7.40 11.93 -3.55
CA TYR A 98 6.54 10.98 -2.87
C TYR A 98 5.25 11.66 -2.40
N ASP A 99 4.15 10.92 -2.42
CA ASP A 99 2.81 11.41 -2.06
C ASP A 99 2.36 10.99 -0.66
N ILE A 100 2.84 9.84 -0.19
CA ILE A 100 2.49 9.23 1.10
C ILE A 100 3.63 8.28 1.51
N ALA A 101 3.86 8.15 2.82
CA ALA A 101 4.71 7.10 3.36
C ALA A 101 4.09 6.45 4.61
N THR A 102 4.46 5.21 4.85
CA THR A 102 4.35 4.59 6.17
C THR A 102 5.76 4.30 6.69
N MET A 103 5.90 3.90 7.97
CA MET A 103 7.21 3.61 8.54
C MET A 103 7.48 2.11 8.60
N GLY A 104 8.74 1.72 8.46
CA GLY A 104 9.23 0.41 8.82
C GLY A 104 9.89 0.42 10.21
N ASN A 105 10.63 -0.63 10.53
CA ASN A 105 11.34 -0.69 11.81
C ASN A 105 12.64 0.13 11.82
N HIS A 106 13.27 0.31 10.68
CA HIS A 106 14.52 1.05 10.56
C HIS A 106 14.35 2.58 10.53
N GLU A 107 13.14 3.11 10.46
CA GLU A 107 12.87 4.53 10.68
C GLU A 107 13.26 4.95 12.10
N PHE A 108 13.28 4.03 13.06
CA PHE A 108 13.60 4.33 14.46
C PHE A 108 15.07 4.10 14.83
N ASP A 109 15.94 3.67 13.92
CA ASP A 109 17.34 3.33 14.23
C ASP A 109 18.19 4.53 14.66
N TYR A 110 17.80 5.73 14.29
CA TYR A 110 18.42 6.98 14.75
C TYR A 110 17.71 7.60 15.97
N GLY A 111 16.75 6.88 16.58
CA GLY A 111 15.95 7.30 17.73
C GLY A 111 14.62 7.94 17.35
N MET A 112 13.70 7.89 18.29
CA MET A 112 12.32 8.38 18.13
C MET A 112 12.27 9.87 17.75
N ASP A 113 12.95 10.72 18.51
CA ASP A 113 12.96 12.17 18.26
C ASP A 113 13.48 12.50 16.86
N ARG A 114 14.48 11.73 16.40
CA ARG A 114 15.05 11.95 15.06
C ARG A 114 14.07 11.53 13.97
N PHE A 115 13.37 10.41 14.13
CA PHE A 115 12.33 10.01 13.16
C PHE A 115 11.21 11.06 13.10
N LEU A 116 10.70 11.52 14.24
CA LEU A 116 9.63 12.53 14.26
C LEU A 116 10.11 13.86 13.61
N GLU A 117 11.36 14.29 13.85
CA GLU A 117 11.95 15.44 13.16
C GLU A 117 12.01 15.23 11.64
N LEU A 118 12.38 14.03 11.18
CA LEU A 118 12.44 13.71 9.76
C LEU A 118 11.04 13.66 9.12
N ALA A 119 10.04 13.16 9.85
CA ALA A 119 8.65 13.17 9.39
C ALA A 119 8.11 14.60 9.21
N GLU A 120 8.53 15.55 10.07
CA GLU A 120 8.20 16.99 9.91
C GLU A 120 8.90 17.63 8.69
N LYS A 121 10.06 17.11 8.27
CA LYS A 121 10.81 17.59 7.08
C LYS A 121 10.31 16.98 5.77
N ALA A 122 9.57 15.90 5.84
CA ALA A 122 8.96 15.27 4.67
C ALA A 122 7.88 16.20 4.08
N GLU A 123 7.88 16.35 2.76
CA GLU A 123 6.84 17.10 2.02
C GLU A 123 5.62 16.19 1.69
N PHE A 124 5.57 15.02 2.29
CA PHE A 124 4.49 14.03 2.21
C PHE A 124 4.12 13.56 3.62
N PRO A 125 2.85 13.18 3.86
CA PRO A 125 2.43 12.67 5.15
C PRO A 125 2.97 11.25 5.40
N TYR A 126 3.36 10.97 6.65
CA TYR A 126 3.41 9.62 7.20
C TYR A 126 2.04 9.24 7.74
N ILE A 127 1.64 7.98 7.55
CA ILE A 127 0.36 7.43 8.03
C ILE A 127 0.59 6.13 8.80
N SER A 128 -0.24 5.88 9.84
CA SER A 128 -0.23 4.63 10.58
C SER A 128 -1.51 4.40 11.38
N ALA A 129 -2.15 3.27 11.15
CA ALA A 129 -3.33 2.85 11.92
C ALA A 129 -2.99 2.27 13.30
N ASN A 130 -1.71 2.00 13.58
CA ASN A 130 -1.31 1.27 14.78
C ASN A 130 -0.09 1.80 15.51
N PHE A 131 0.56 2.87 15.04
CA PHE A 131 1.66 3.50 15.78
C PHE A 131 1.09 4.50 16.78
N THR A 132 1.35 4.26 18.08
CA THR A 132 0.76 5.00 19.19
C THR A 132 1.80 5.60 20.13
N HIS A 133 1.43 6.72 20.76
CA HIS A 133 2.13 7.29 21.91
C HIS A 133 1.11 7.45 23.05
N ASN A 134 1.33 6.76 24.17
CA ASN A 134 0.39 6.68 25.31
C ASN A 134 -1.04 6.30 24.85
N ASP A 135 -1.12 5.28 24.01
CA ASP A 135 -2.35 4.73 23.40
C ASP A 135 -3.10 5.66 22.43
N GLU A 136 -2.56 6.84 22.09
CA GLU A 136 -3.09 7.73 21.06
C GLU A 136 -2.27 7.60 19.76
N LEU A 137 -2.93 7.63 18.60
CA LEU A 137 -2.24 7.57 17.30
C LEU A 137 -1.30 8.76 17.13
N VAL A 138 -0.09 8.50 16.64
CA VAL A 138 0.92 9.54 16.36
C VAL A 138 0.67 10.19 14.99
N PHE A 139 0.19 9.43 14.02
CA PHE A 139 -0.14 9.87 12.67
C PHE A 139 -1.59 9.53 12.33
N ASP A 140 -2.11 10.15 11.28
CA ASP A 140 -3.42 9.78 10.74
C ASP A 140 -3.42 8.30 10.32
N PRO A 141 -4.47 7.53 10.64
CA PRO A 141 -4.53 6.10 10.30
C PRO A 141 -4.63 5.83 8.81
N TYR A 142 -5.23 6.76 8.08
CA TYR A 142 -5.39 6.72 6.62
C TYR A 142 -5.54 8.13 6.05
N ILE A 143 -5.31 8.24 4.74
CA ILE A 143 -5.63 9.45 3.96
C ILE A 143 -6.31 9.08 2.65
N PHE A 144 -6.94 10.06 2.04
CA PHE A 144 -7.58 9.91 0.73
C PHE A 144 -6.79 10.59 -0.37
N LYS A 145 -6.81 9.96 -1.55
CA LYS A 145 -6.52 10.60 -2.84
C LYS A 145 -7.74 10.39 -3.75
N GLU A 146 -8.12 11.43 -4.48
CA GLU A 146 -9.31 11.39 -5.33
C GLU A 146 -8.94 11.74 -6.78
N PHE A 147 -9.45 10.94 -7.72
CA PHE A 147 -9.27 11.10 -9.16
C PHE A 147 -10.61 10.89 -9.85
N ASP A 148 -11.07 11.89 -10.60
CA ASP A 148 -12.31 11.81 -11.40
C ASP A 148 -13.53 11.33 -10.57
N GLY A 149 -13.56 11.63 -9.26
CA GLY A 149 -14.60 11.18 -8.34
C GLY A 149 -14.39 9.79 -7.72
N VAL A 150 -13.33 9.09 -8.11
CA VAL A 150 -12.90 7.83 -7.46
C VAL A 150 -12.04 8.15 -6.26
N LYS A 151 -12.49 7.75 -5.08
CA LYS A 151 -11.85 8.02 -3.78
C LYS A 151 -11.08 6.79 -3.32
N VAL A 152 -9.76 6.88 -3.28
CA VAL A 152 -8.86 5.81 -2.82
C VAL A 152 -8.35 6.17 -1.43
N ALA A 153 -8.60 5.29 -0.45
CA ALA A 153 -8.03 5.39 0.89
C ALA A 153 -6.73 4.59 0.97
N PHE A 154 -5.71 5.18 1.59
CA PHE A 154 -4.44 4.53 1.91
C PHE A 154 -4.35 4.38 3.42
N VAL A 155 -4.20 3.16 3.93
CA VAL A 155 -4.12 2.80 5.35
C VAL A 155 -2.72 2.36 5.69
N GLY A 156 -2.02 3.06 6.59
CA GLY A 156 -0.66 2.69 7.02
C GLY A 156 -0.71 1.55 8.05
N ILE A 157 0.13 0.53 7.89
CA ILE A 157 0.14 -0.65 8.76
C ILE A 157 1.59 -1.05 9.06
N ASN A 158 1.98 -1.01 10.33
CA ASN A 158 3.36 -1.21 10.76
C ASN A 158 3.49 -2.47 11.63
N THR A 159 4.57 -3.22 11.43
CA THR A 159 4.77 -4.44 12.21
C THR A 159 5.00 -4.15 13.69
N PRO A 160 4.27 -4.78 14.60
CA PRO A 160 4.56 -4.72 16.04
C PRO A 160 5.96 -5.24 16.41
N LYS A 161 6.58 -6.05 15.54
CA LYS A 161 7.96 -6.52 15.67
C LYS A 161 8.98 -5.37 15.76
N THR A 162 8.61 -4.18 15.29
CA THR A 162 9.42 -2.95 15.34
C THR A 162 10.02 -2.70 16.74
N ILE A 163 9.27 -2.95 17.81
CA ILE A 163 9.76 -2.82 19.20
C ILE A 163 11.04 -3.62 19.45
N THR A 164 11.19 -4.79 18.83
CA THR A 164 12.33 -5.70 19.01
C THR A 164 13.29 -5.71 17.84
N SER A 165 12.84 -5.33 16.63
CA SER A 165 13.67 -5.26 15.43
C SER A 165 14.50 -3.99 15.37
N SER A 166 14.04 -2.90 16.03
CA SER A 166 14.82 -1.70 16.27
C SER A 166 15.40 -1.72 17.70
N THR A 167 15.62 -0.57 18.31
CA THR A 167 16.17 -0.45 19.67
C THR A 167 15.05 -0.21 20.68
N PRO A 168 14.67 -1.18 21.53
CA PRO A 168 13.51 -1.06 22.43
C PRO A 168 13.51 0.19 23.33
N LYS A 169 14.69 0.70 23.69
CA LYS A 169 14.84 1.88 24.51
C LYS A 169 14.22 3.15 23.85
N TYR A 170 14.17 3.22 22.55
CA TYR A 170 13.60 4.38 21.84
C TYR A 170 12.09 4.49 21.97
N PHE A 171 11.43 3.42 22.43
CA PHE A 171 9.99 3.38 22.66
C PHE A 171 9.60 3.54 24.13
N GLN A 172 10.58 3.82 25.01
CA GLN A 172 10.42 3.89 26.46
C GLN A 172 10.64 5.30 26.99
N ASP A 173 9.98 5.58 28.13
CA ASP A 173 10.27 6.76 28.95
C ASP A 173 11.59 6.58 29.74
N GLU A 174 11.97 7.61 30.52
CA GLU A 174 13.17 7.58 31.37
C GLU A 174 13.13 6.50 32.47
N ALA A 175 11.93 6.06 32.86
CA ALA A 175 11.73 5.00 33.85
C ALA A 175 11.77 3.59 33.23
N GLY A 176 11.83 3.48 31.89
CA GLY A 176 11.85 2.21 31.14
C GLY A 176 10.46 1.65 30.83
N ASN A 177 9.40 2.43 31.01
CA ASN A 177 8.07 2.02 30.59
C ASN A 177 7.89 2.28 29.09
N PHE A 178 7.28 1.34 28.37
CA PHE A 178 6.91 1.57 27.00
C PHE A 178 5.79 2.60 26.92
N VAL A 179 6.06 3.71 26.24
CA VAL A 179 5.12 4.80 25.96
C VAL A 179 4.74 4.88 24.50
N TYR A 180 5.54 4.28 23.61
CA TYR A 180 5.20 4.05 22.21
C TYR A 180 4.88 2.58 21.97
N GLY A 181 3.96 2.32 21.04
CA GLY A 181 3.53 0.97 20.68
C GLY A 181 3.01 0.86 19.26
N PHE A 182 2.81 -0.39 18.83
CA PHE A 182 2.31 -0.75 17.50
C PHE A 182 1.12 -1.70 17.61
N CYS A 183 0.27 -1.56 18.63
CA CYS A 183 -0.85 -2.47 18.91
C CYS A 183 -0.40 -3.93 19.04
N GLN A 184 0.77 -4.15 19.66
CA GLN A 184 1.33 -5.48 19.85
C GLN A 184 0.56 -6.32 20.87
N ASP A 185 0.36 -7.59 20.57
CA ASP A 185 -0.05 -8.66 21.47
C ASP A 185 0.41 -10.01 20.92
N GLU A 186 0.22 -11.08 21.70
CA GLU A 186 0.66 -12.44 21.32
C GLU A 186 -0.19 -13.08 20.20
N THR A 187 -1.37 -12.54 19.93
CA THR A 187 -2.36 -13.13 19.01
C THR A 187 -2.53 -12.35 17.70
N GLY A 188 -2.05 -11.09 17.65
CA GLY A 188 -2.27 -10.17 16.54
C GLY A 188 -3.62 -9.44 16.59
N GLU A 189 -4.51 -9.79 17.52
CA GLU A 189 -5.88 -9.26 17.56
C GLU A 189 -5.93 -7.73 17.69
N LYS A 190 -5.00 -7.13 18.44
CA LYS A 190 -4.94 -5.67 18.60
C LYS A 190 -4.58 -4.98 17.27
N LEU A 191 -3.61 -5.52 16.53
CA LEU A 191 -3.25 -5.01 15.22
C LEU A 191 -4.43 -5.13 14.25
N TYR A 192 -5.05 -6.32 14.18
CA TYR A 192 -6.20 -6.55 13.28
C TYR A 192 -7.36 -5.61 13.59
N ALA A 193 -7.66 -5.39 14.87
CA ALA A 193 -8.71 -4.47 15.30
C ALA A 193 -8.42 -3.01 14.91
N ALA A 194 -7.17 -2.56 15.07
CA ALA A 194 -6.75 -1.21 14.69
C ALA A 194 -6.87 -1.01 13.17
N VAL A 195 -6.38 -1.98 12.38
CA VAL A 195 -6.47 -1.95 10.91
C VAL A 195 -7.93 -1.98 10.46
N GLN A 196 -8.76 -2.88 11.02
CA GLN A 196 -10.19 -2.95 10.70
C GLN A 196 -10.90 -1.62 10.99
N SER A 197 -10.60 -1.01 12.13
CA SER A 197 -11.21 0.30 12.47
C SER A 197 -10.85 1.39 11.45
N ALA A 198 -9.62 1.41 10.95
CA ALA A 198 -9.21 2.36 9.92
C ALA A 198 -9.89 2.08 8.56
N ILE A 199 -10.01 0.81 8.18
CA ILE A 199 -10.71 0.40 6.95
C ILE A 199 -12.18 0.80 7.02
N ASP A 200 -12.86 0.47 8.14
CA ASP A 200 -14.29 0.76 8.33
C ASP A 200 -14.55 2.27 8.25
N ALA A 201 -13.73 3.07 8.94
CA ALA A 201 -13.84 4.53 8.90
C ALA A 201 -13.63 5.07 7.47
N ALA A 202 -12.62 4.57 6.76
CA ALA A 202 -12.39 4.98 5.37
C ALA A 202 -13.57 4.62 4.44
N ARG A 203 -14.16 3.43 4.63
CA ARG A 203 -15.35 3.00 3.87
C ARG A 203 -16.59 3.84 4.22
N GLU A 204 -16.81 4.13 5.50
CA GLU A 204 -17.91 5.01 5.95
C GLU A 204 -17.77 6.43 5.39
N GLU A 205 -16.55 6.92 5.19
CA GLU A 205 -16.26 8.20 4.54
C GLU A 205 -16.31 8.14 3.01
N GLY A 206 -16.68 7.00 2.43
CA GLY A 206 -16.96 6.83 1.01
C GLY A 206 -15.75 6.41 0.16
N ALA A 207 -14.77 5.72 0.73
CA ALA A 207 -13.70 5.09 -0.06
C ALA A 207 -14.27 4.14 -1.11
N THR A 208 -13.95 4.37 -2.39
CA THR A 208 -14.22 3.42 -3.46
C THR A 208 -13.28 2.23 -3.37
N TYR A 209 -12.01 2.52 -3.11
CA TYR A 209 -10.96 1.52 -2.89
C TYR A 209 -10.22 1.80 -1.58
N VAL A 210 -9.80 0.73 -0.89
CA VAL A 210 -8.95 0.78 0.30
C VAL A 210 -7.67 -0.01 0.05
N VAL A 211 -6.54 0.67 0.11
CA VAL A 211 -5.21 0.12 -0.12
C VAL A 211 -4.43 0.16 1.19
N GLY A 212 -4.00 -1.01 1.68
CA GLY A 212 -3.06 -1.10 2.78
C GLY A 212 -1.64 -0.77 2.32
N MET A 213 -0.95 0.09 3.05
CA MET A 213 0.48 0.34 2.94
C MET A 213 1.15 -0.34 4.13
N GLY A 214 1.65 -1.57 3.91
CA GLY A 214 2.16 -2.44 4.94
C GLY A 214 3.68 -2.41 5.05
N HIS A 215 4.19 -2.50 6.28
CA HIS A 215 5.55 -2.91 6.57
C HIS A 215 5.48 -4.05 7.58
N LEU A 216 5.10 -5.24 7.11
CA LEU A 216 4.69 -6.38 7.92
C LEU A 216 5.56 -7.63 7.68
N GLY A 217 5.85 -7.91 6.40
CA GLY A 217 6.55 -9.11 5.95
C GLY A 217 5.63 -10.34 5.85
N ILE A 218 6.15 -11.36 5.16
CA ILE A 218 5.48 -12.64 4.92
C ILE A 218 6.21 -13.83 5.55
N GLU A 219 7.32 -13.60 6.22
CA GLU A 219 8.13 -14.66 6.81
C GLU A 219 7.51 -15.15 8.11
N ALA A 220 7.60 -16.47 8.38
CA ALA A 220 6.98 -17.10 9.55
C ALA A 220 7.39 -16.48 10.89
N GLU A 221 8.56 -15.85 10.96
CA GLU A 221 9.03 -15.13 12.15
C GLU A 221 8.29 -13.79 12.41
N CYS A 222 7.53 -13.29 11.43
CA CYS A 222 6.67 -12.12 11.56
C CYS A 222 5.29 -12.46 12.12
N ALA A 223 4.92 -13.75 12.19
CA ALA A 223 3.65 -14.16 12.77
C ALA A 223 3.55 -13.74 14.26
N PRO A 224 2.36 -13.35 14.73
CA PRO A 224 1.06 -13.34 14.07
C PRO A 224 0.75 -12.01 13.34
N TRP A 225 1.73 -11.29 12.88
CA TRP A 225 1.58 -9.95 12.29
C TRP A 225 1.98 -9.89 10.81
N MET A 226 2.04 -11.06 10.13
CA MET A 226 2.33 -11.11 8.69
C MET A 226 1.24 -10.38 7.89
N SER A 227 1.58 -9.86 6.73
CA SER A 227 0.60 -9.28 5.78
C SER A 227 -0.54 -10.24 5.48
N THR A 228 -0.25 -11.53 5.32
CA THR A 228 -1.27 -12.58 5.15
C THR A 228 -2.16 -12.77 6.37
N ASP A 229 -1.62 -12.63 7.61
CA ASP A 229 -2.41 -12.69 8.84
C ASP A 229 -3.36 -11.49 8.94
N VAL A 230 -2.87 -10.29 8.64
CA VAL A 230 -3.69 -9.05 8.64
C VAL A 230 -4.82 -9.18 7.62
N ILE A 231 -4.54 -9.61 6.39
CA ILE A 231 -5.58 -9.82 5.37
C ILE A 231 -6.60 -10.86 5.86
N ALA A 232 -6.15 -12.02 6.36
CA ALA A 232 -7.03 -13.10 6.77
C ALA A 232 -7.94 -12.76 7.97
N ASN A 233 -7.60 -11.70 8.74
CA ASN A 233 -8.34 -11.28 9.94
C ASN A 233 -9.07 -9.94 9.79
N THR A 234 -9.05 -9.33 8.60
CA THR A 234 -9.76 -8.07 8.30
C THR A 234 -10.68 -8.24 7.08
N THR A 235 -11.51 -7.24 6.83
CA THR A 235 -12.42 -7.17 5.66
C THR A 235 -12.39 -5.79 5.04
N GLY A 236 -12.81 -5.66 3.79
CA GLY A 236 -12.99 -4.36 3.15
C GLY A 236 -11.72 -3.70 2.63
N MET A 237 -10.57 -4.37 2.65
CA MET A 237 -9.35 -3.97 1.95
C MET A 237 -9.32 -4.60 0.55
N ASP A 238 -8.92 -3.86 -0.47
CA ASP A 238 -8.85 -4.34 -1.87
C ASP A 238 -7.44 -4.81 -2.24
N ALA A 239 -6.41 -4.15 -1.72
CA ALA A 239 -5.01 -4.52 -1.93
C ALA A 239 -4.16 -4.16 -0.71
N LEU A 240 -3.08 -4.93 -0.50
CA LEU A 240 -2.03 -4.64 0.48
C LEU A 240 -0.67 -4.62 -0.24
N LEU A 241 0.00 -3.47 -0.19
CA LEU A 241 1.36 -3.27 -0.68
C LEU A 241 2.29 -3.41 0.51
N ASP A 242 3.21 -4.40 0.50
CA ASP A 242 3.98 -4.80 1.69
C ASP A 242 5.48 -4.58 1.54
N GLY A 243 6.18 -4.59 2.66
CA GLY A 243 7.63 -4.50 2.81
C GLY A 243 8.17 -5.43 3.89
N HIS A 244 9.30 -5.06 4.53
CA HIS A 244 9.95 -5.72 5.65
C HIS A 244 10.72 -7.00 5.31
N SER A 245 10.13 -7.94 4.59
CA SER A 245 10.77 -9.22 4.24
C SER A 245 11.64 -9.16 2.98
N HIS A 246 11.78 -7.99 2.35
CA HIS A 246 12.49 -7.79 1.08
C HIS A 246 12.02 -8.73 -0.05
N SER A 247 10.82 -9.26 0.08
CA SER A 247 10.24 -10.22 -0.86
C SER A 247 9.86 -9.56 -2.18
N LEU A 248 9.91 -10.32 -3.27
CA LEU A 248 9.36 -9.93 -4.56
C LEU A 248 8.06 -10.71 -4.78
N ILE A 249 6.92 -10.02 -4.69
CA ILE A 249 5.59 -10.57 -4.94
C ILE A 249 4.95 -9.69 -6.00
N GLU A 250 4.86 -10.21 -7.21
CA GLU A 250 4.25 -9.46 -8.31
C GLU A 250 2.75 -9.29 -8.09
N GLN A 251 2.05 -10.39 -7.81
CA GLN A 251 0.65 -10.43 -7.48
C GLN A 251 0.29 -11.76 -6.80
N GLU A 252 -0.28 -11.68 -5.63
CA GLU A 252 -0.86 -12.84 -4.94
C GLU A 252 -2.27 -12.49 -4.47
N ALA A 253 -3.21 -13.41 -4.63
CA ALA A 253 -4.56 -13.26 -4.10
C ALA A 253 -4.65 -13.99 -2.76
N VAL A 254 -4.84 -13.23 -1.69
CA VAL A 254 -4.99 -13.75 -0.32
C VAL A 254 -6.44 -13.58 0.13
N LYS A 255 -7.02 -14.63 0.72
CA LYS A 255 -8.39 -14.58 1.21
C LYS A 255 -8.49 -13.76 2.50
N ASN A 256 -9.41 -12.78 2.50
CA ASN A 256 -9.77 -12.04 3.70
C ASN A 256 -10.69 -12.85 4.62
N LYS A 257 -11.09 -12.28 5.74
CA LYS A 257 -11.95 -12.93 6.76
C LYS A 257 -13.30 -13.40 6.20
N ASP A 258 -13.83 -12.76 5.17
CA ASP A 258 -15.10 -13.09 4.52
C ASP A 258 -14.90 -14.00 3.28
N GLY A 259 -13.66 -14.36 2.96
CA GLY A 259 -13.32 -15.25 1.84
C GLY A 259 -13.19 -14.53 0.49
N GLU A 260 -13.13 -13.20 0.48
CA GLU A 260 -12.88 -12.39 -0.70
C GLU A 260 -11.39 -12.29 -0.99
N ASP A 261 -11.02 -12.08 -2.25
CA ASP A 261 -9.63 -11.91 -2.65
C ASP A 261 -9.15 -10.48 -2.38
N VAL A 262 -8.00 -10.37 -1.69
CA VAL A 262 -7.22 -9.14 -1.51
C VAL A 262 -5.91 -9.32 -2.26
N LEU A 263 -5.52 -8.34 -3.09
CA LEU A 263 -4.24 -8.39 -3.80
C LEU A 263 -3.10 -8.06 -2.86
N LEU A 264 -2.14 -8.97 -2.74
CA LEU A 264 -0.87 -8.75 -2.02
C LEU A 264 0.26 -8.58 -3.03
N ALA A 265 1.09 -7.54 -2.84
CA ALA A 265 2.29 -7.29 -3.63
C ALA A 265 3.43 -6.76 -2.74
N ALA A 266 4.68 -7.07 -3.12
CA ALA A 266 5.90 -6.56 -2.48
C ALA A 266 7.00 -6.34 -3.53
N CYS A 267 7.81 -5.30 -3.38
CA CYS A 267 8.71 -4.84 -4.45
C CYS A 267 10.20 -5.10 -4.21
N GLY A 268 10.55 -5.88 -3.19
CA GLY A 268 11.95 -6.18 -2.85
C GLY A 268 12.61 -5.05 -2.08
N THR A 269 13.89 -4.83 -2.30
CA THR A 269 14.72 -3.87 -1.55
C THR A 269 15.60 -3.05 -2.49
N LYS A 270 16.10 -1.88 -2.00
CA LYS A 270 17.12 -1.05 -2.66
C LYS A 270 16.78 -0.68 -4.10
N LEU A 271 15.50 -0.39 -4.38
CA LEU A 271 15.01 -0.01 -5.71
C LEU A 271 15.38 -1.01 -6.84
N GLN A 272 15.61 -2.28 -6.51
CA GLN A 272 15.76 -3.34 -7.51
C GLN A 272 14.44 -3.66 -8.18
N GLY A 273 13.33 -3.42 -7.49
CA GLY A 273 11.97 -3.42 -8.00
C GLY A 273 11.26 -2.10 -7.69
N ILE A 274 10.37 -1.70 -8.57
CA ILE A 274 9.34 -0.68 -8.32
C ILE A 274 8.02 -1.41 -8.48
N GLY A 275 7.26 -1.51 -7.39
CA GLY A 275 5.94 -2.12 -7.44
C GLY A 275 4.90 -1.15 -7.98
N TYR A 276 3.82 -1.67 -8.52
CA TYR A 276 2.65 -0.88 -8.88
C TYR A 276 1.35 -1.58 -8.55
N LEU A 277 0.36 -0.80 -8.15
CA LEU A 277 -1.05 -1.15 -8.18
C LEU A 277 -1.72 -0.31 -9.26
N ARG A 278 -2.45 -0.94 -10.17
CA ARG A 278 -3.24 -0.28 -11.19
C ARG A 278 -4.72 -0.47 -10.91
N ILE A 279 -5.46 0.63 -10.92
CA ILE A 279 -6.92 0.66 -10.94
C ILE A 279 -7.30 1.13 -12.35
N ALA A 280 -7.79 0.21 -13.14
CA ALA A 280 -8.16 0.48 -14.54
C ALA A 280 -9.50 1.25 -14.62
N GLN A 281 -9.75 1.90 -15.76
CA GLN A 281 -10.99 2.65 -16.00
C GLN A 281 -12.26 1.81 -15.89
N ASP A 282 -12.15 0.49 -16.09
CA ASP A 282 -13.24 -0.47 -15.92
C ASP A 282 -13.39 -0.96 -14.46
N GLY A 283 -12.56 -0.46 -13.53
CA GLY A 283 -12.56 -0.85 -12.12
C GLY A 283 -11.73 -2.08 -11.79
N THR A 284 -11.07 -2.71 -12.77
CA THR A 284 -10.22 -3.87 -12.53
C THR A 284 -8.95 -3.45 -11.77
N LEU A 285 -8.61 -4.17 -10.71
CA LEU A 285 -7.38 -4.02 -9.96
C LEU A 285 -6.36 -5.05 -10.43
N SER A 286 -5.12 -4.62 -10.53
CA SER A 286 -3.96 -5.50 -10.76
C SER A 286 -2.72 -4.92 -10.10
N THR A 287 -1.79 -5.79 -9.70
CA THR A 287 -0.46 -5.40 -9.22
C THR A 287 0.62 -5.95 -10.12
N GLY A 288 1.83 -5.40 -10.03
CA GLY A 288 2.97 -5.91 -10.78
C GLY A 288 4.27 -5.24 -10.36
N LEU A 289 5.35 -5.61 -11.02
CA LEU A 289 6.70 -5.15 -10.72
C LEU A 289 7.44 -4.70 -11.99
N TYR A 290 8.03 -3.53 -11.94
CA TYR A 290 9.13 -3.16 -12.82
C TYR A 290 10.43 -3.62 -12.15
N GLN A 291 11.12 -4.59 -12.72
CA GLN A 291 12.37 -5.09 -12.16
C GLN A 291 13.57 -4.47 -12.88
N TRP A 292 14.55 -3.99 -12.12
CA TRP A 292 15.74 -3.41 -12.69
C TRP A 292 16.53 -4.44 -13.52
N ASN A 293 16.86 -4.04 -14.75
CA ASN A 293 17.72 -4.82 -15.64
C ASN A 293 18.67 -3.87 -16.38
N ASN A 294 19.98 -4.04 -16.16
CA ASN A 294 21.01 -3.19 -16.77
C ASN A 294 21.05 -3.27 -18.31
N ASP A 295 20.52 -4.36 -18.89
CA ASP A 295 20.59 -4.63 -20.31
C ASP A 295 19.33 -4.16 -21.07
N VAL A 296 18.32 -3.63 -20.35
CA VAL A 296 17.02 -3.26 -20.90
C VAL A 296 16.79 -1.75 -20.74
N ALA A 297 16.38 -1.08 -21.81
CA ALA A 297 16.06 0.35 -21.75
C ALA A 297 14.75 0.60 -20.99
N LEU A 298 14.64 1.74 -20.30
CA LEU A 298 13.47 2.07 -19.49
C LEU A 298 12.12 1.96 -20.24
N PRO A 299 11.96 2.44 -21.49
CA PRO A 299 10.71 2.27 -22.23
C PRO A 299 10.32 0.81 -22.45
N GLU A 300 11.30 -0.07 -22.72
CA GLU A 300 11.09 -1.51 -22.87
C GLU A 300 10.68 -2.14 -21.53
N LEU A 301 11.34 -1.78 -20.43
CA LEU A 301 10.98 -2.19 -19.09
C LEU A 301 9.53 -1.85 -18.70
N LEU A 302 9.02 -0.73 -19.22
CA LEU A 302 7.66 -0.27 -18.99
C LEU A 302 6.63 -0.81 -20.00
N GLY A 303 7.07 -1.67 -20.96
CA GLY A 303 6.20 -2.19 -22.01
C GLY A 303 5.76 -1.14 -23.05
N LEU A 304 6.51 -0.03 -23.17
CA LEU A 304 6.17 1.12 -24.02
C LEU A 304 6.89 1.07 -25.39
N GLU A 305 7.21 -0.11 -25.90
CA GLU A 305 8.09 -0.34 -27.05
C GLU A 305 7.67 0.33 -28.37
N ASN A 306 6.48 0.89 -28.49
CA ASN A 306 5.94 1.33 -29.77
C ASN A 306 5.74 2.85 -29.93
N ASP A 307 6.05 3.67 -28.93
CA ASP A 307 5.76 5.11 -28.99
C ASP A 307 6.98 6.02 -29.27
N VAL A 308 8.17 5.45 -29.44
CA VAL A 308 9.37 6.23 -29.77
C VAL A 308 9.74 6.00 -31.25
N ALA A 309 9.17 6.82 -32.14
CA ALA A 309 9.71 6.94 -33.46
C ALA A 309 11.19 7.35 -33.39
N PRO A 310 12.11 6.68 -34.11
CA PRO A 310 13.51 7.07 -34.12
C PRO A 310 13.64 8.49 -34.65
N ARG A 311 14.28 9.36 -33.84
CA ARG A 311 14.73 10.68 -34.33
C ARG A 311 16.10 10.58 -34.95
#